data_d417cc874a632bc56d90f202d30f6481
#
_entry.id   d417cc874a632bc56d90f202d30f6481
#
_cell.length_a   1.000
_cell.length_b   1.000
_cell.length_c   1.000
_cell.angle_alpha   90.00
_cell.angle_beta   90.00
_cell.angle_gamma   90.00
#
_symmetry.space_group_name_H-M   'P 1'
#
loop_
_entity.id
_entity.type
_entity.pdbx_description
1 polymer ?
#
loop_
_entity_poly.entity_id
_entity_poly.type
_entity_poly.pdbx_seq_one_letter_code
_entity_poly.pdbx_strand_id
1 'polypeptide(L)'
;RKTVDLLYNQPVPVSFGYATVPTNVGAIRNSGIEFDLRYTLIKTNDFNWDINVNATNYKNTILDLAEDVKAAGGIKQSTYIYRVGGSLFNTYLREYAGVDPVTGKALYYSDPENDDYTTTDVWSAAKQTDNGSSLAKVYGGFGTALQYKGIDLSANFSYQLGGKLYDFSYEELMHSGDNAGLNWHTDILNAWTPENTETDVPRICSSDDSYQTYSTRFLVSSNYLSLNNVTLGYTLPKRWTEKIKIEKMRIYAVGDNLALISSRQGFDPRTMIGAGASSLGTAGAGSHTYTALRTISGGISITF
;
A
#
# COMPACT_ATOMS: atom_id res chain seq x y z
N ARG A 1 -3.42 17.74 14.57
CA ARG A 1 -4.87 17.86 14.70
C ARG A 1 -5.39 16.80 15.67
N LYS A 2 -6.24 17.19 16.62
CA LYS A 2 -7.00 16.28 17.49
C LYS A 2 -8.47 16.34 17.08
N THR A 3 -9.11 15.19 16.96
CA THR A 3 -10.56 15.05 16.76
C THR A 3 -11.09 14.29 17.97
N VAL A 4 -12.14 14.83 18.59
CA VAL A 4 -12.83 14.26 19.75
C VAL A 4 -14.28 13.99 19.41
N ASP A 5 -14.99 13.30 20.27
CA ASP A 5 -16.41 13.02 20.14
C ASP A 5 -16.74 12.29 18.82
N LEU A 6 -15.89 11.32 18.47
CA LEU A 6 -16.11 10.49 17.28
C LEU A 6 -17.39 9.67 17.44
N LEU A 7 -18.21 9.64 16.40
CA LEU A 7 -19.41 8.82 16.38
C LEU A 7 -19.05 7.33 16.33
N TYR A 8 -19.60 6.59 17.28
CA TYR A 8 -19.47 5.14 17.37
C TYR A 8 -20.85 4.51 17.58
N ASN A 9 -21.15 3.47 16.82
CA ASN A 9 -22.38 2.68 16.99
C ASN A 9 -22.16 1.65 18.13
N GLN A 10 -22.44 2.06 19.36
CA GLN A 10 -22.27 1.23 20.53
C GLN A 10 -23.32 0.10 20.54
N PRO A 11 -22.89 -1.17 20.65
CA PRO A 11 -23.83 -2.28 20.85
C PRO A 11 -24.61 -2.12 22.13
N VAL A 12 -25.92 -2.40 22.07
CA VAL A 12 -26.79 -2.38 23.25
C VAL A 12 -27.54 -3.71 23.38
N PRO A 13 -27.99 -4.08 24.60
CA PRO A 13 -28.79 -5.28 24.79
C PRO A 13 -30.03 -5.31 23.88
N VAL A 14 -30.34 -6.47 23.33
CA VAL A 14 -31.48 -6.66 22.41
C VAL A 14 -32.84 -6.25 23.03
N SER A 15 -32.93 -6.23 24.36
CA SER A 15 -34.10 -5.73 25.09
C SER A 15 -34.46 -4.26 24.81
N PHE A 16 -33.52 -3.47 24.26
CA PHE A 16 -33.78 -2.08 23.83
C PHE A 16 -34.54 -1.98 22.49
N GLY A 17 -34.70 -3.09 21.77
CA GLY A 17 -35.39 -3.13 20.47
C GLY A 17 -34.54 -2.69 19.28
N TYR A 18 -33.28 -2.35 19.48
CA TYR A 18 -32.29 -2.04 18.44
C TYR A 18 -30.90 -2.58 18.83
N ALA A 19 -30.10 -2.85 17.83
CA ALA A 19 -28.79 -3.51 18.04
C ALA A 19 -27.68 -2.55 18.49
N THR A 20 -27.76 -1.28 18.07
CA THR A 20 -26.72 -0.28 18.33
C THR A 20 -27.33 1.10 18.58
N VAL A 21 -26.62 1.93 19.35
CA VAL A 21 -26.93 3.35 19.57
C VAL A 21 -25.72 4.19 19.13
N PRO A 22 -25.89 5.19 18.27
CA PRO A 22 -24.80 6.11 17.94
C PRO A 22 -24.48 6.97 19.18
N THR A 23 -23.24 6.87 19.63
CA THR A 23 -22.70 7.63 20.76
C THR A 23 -21.46 8.41 20.36
N ASN A 24 -21.26 9.57 20.95
CA ASN A 24 -20.08 10.40 20.73
C ASN A 24 -19.00 9.97 21.73
N VAL A 25 -18.16 9.03 21.30
CA VAL A 25 -17.08 8.51 22.12
C VAL A 25 -15.82 8.34 21.30
N GLY A 26 -14.70 8.50 21.96
CA GLY A 26 -13.40 8.31 21.30
C GLY A 26 -12.75 9.61 20.83
N ALA A 27 -11.46 9.54 20.76
CA ALA A 27 -10.61 10.63 20.26
C ALA A 27 -9.43 10.09 19.50
N ILE A 28 -9.06 10.77 18.42
CA ILE A 28 -7.87 10.48 17.63
C ILE A 28 -7.00 11.72 17.49
N ARG A 29 -5.71 11.50 17.33
CA ARG A 29 -4.73 12.54 17.01
C ARG A 29 -3.97 12.16 15.75
N ASN A 30 -3.89 13.13 14.84
CA ASN A 30 -3.04 13.09 13.67
C ASN A 30 -1.93 14.12 13.85
N SER A 31 -0.68 13.69 13.73
CA SER A 31 0.50 14.55 13.85
C SER A 31 1.54 14.15 12.81
N GLY A 32 2.32 15.12 12.35
CA GLY A 32 3.31 14.85 11.32
C GLY A 32 4.18 16.07 11.06
N ILE A 33 5.16 15.87 10.20
CA ILE A 33 6.07 16.90 9.70
C ILE A 33 6.05 16.80 8.18
N GLU A 34 5.97 17.94 7.53
CA GLU A 34 6.04 18.07 6.08
C GLU A 34 7.25 18.93 5.73
N PHE A 35 7.98 18.50 4.72
CA PHE A 35 9.13 19.18 4.17
C PHE A 35 8.94 19.33 2.66
N ASP A 36 9.14 20.54 2.14
CA ASP A 36 9.16 20.85 0.71
C ASP A 36 10.39 21.72 0.41
N LEU A 37 11.20 21.28 -0.54
CA LEU A 37 12.37 22.00 -1.02
C LEU A 37 12.33 22.08 -2.53
N ARG A 38 12.49 23.30 -3.06
CA ARG A 38 12.75 23.56 -4.48
C ARG A 38 14.01 24.40 -4.58
N TYR A 39 14.92 23.95 -5.41
CA TYR A 39 16.20 24.61 -5.53
C TYR A 39 16.73 24.57 -6.96
N THR A 40 17.23 25.71 -7.44
CA THR A 40 17.94 25.80 -8.71
C THR A 40 19.42 25.58 -8.46
N LEU A 41 19.93 24.41 -8.85
CA LEU A 41 21.33 24.03 -8.67
C LEU A 41 22.26 24.83 -9.56
N ILE A 42 21.88 25.03 -10.81
CA ILE A 42 22.66 25.76 -11.81
C ILE A 42 21.71 26.64 -12.61
N LYS A 43 22.09 27.90 -12.79
CA LYS A 43 21.38 28.86 -13.64
C LYS A 43 22.38 29.66 -14.45
N THR A 44 22.43 29.39 -15.74
CA THR A 44 23.22 30.11 -16.74
C THR A 44 22.33 30.54 -17.91
N ASN A 45 22.88 31.25 -18.89
CA ASN A 45 22.12 31.63 -20.08
C ASN A 45 21.69 30.42 -20.92
N ASP A 46 22.51 29.36 -20.94
CA ASP A 46 22.30 28.19 -21.79
C ASP A 46 21.84 26.96 -21.03
N PHE A 47 22.08 26.90 -19.71
CA PHE A 47 21.80 25.71 -18.91
C PHE A 47 21.11 26.08 -17.61
N ASN A 48 19.98 25.39 -17.33
CA ASN A 48 19.22 25.51 -16.11
C ASN A 48 19.02 24.10 -15.51
N TRP A 49 19.25 23.97 -14.21
CA TRP A 49 18.99 22.72 -13.49
C TRP A 49 18.27 22.97 -12.19
N ASP A 50 17.04 22.51 -12.14
CA ASP A 50 16.16 22.60 -10.98
C ASP A 50 15.95 21.23 -10.35
N ILE A 51 15.85 21.18 -9.04
CA ILE A 51 15.44 20.01 -8.27
C ILE A 51 14.31 20.38 -7.33
N ASN A 52 13.46 19.40 -7.07
CA ASN A 52 12.47 19.48 -6.00
C ASN A 52 12.44 18.18 -5.19
N VAL A 53 12.22 18.31 -3.89
CA VAL A 53 12.08 17.17 -2.97
C VAL A 53 11.01 17.52 -1.96
N ASN A 54 10.08 16.61 -1.72
CA ASN A 54 9.16 16.70 -0.61
C ASN A 54 9.15 15.40 0.19
N ALA A 55 8.86 15.51 1.48
CA ALA A 55 8.76 14.40 2.39
C ALA A 55 7.73 14.69 3.46
N THR A 56 6.87 13.74 3.74
CA THR A 56 5.84 13.81 4.77
C THR A 56 6.00 12.62 5.71
N ASN A 57 6.10 12.90 7.00
CA ASN A 57 5.92 11.93 8.07
C ASN A 57 4.56 12.16 8.70
N TYR A 58 3.77 11.10 8.86
CA TYR A 58 2.42 11.18 9.40
C TYR A 58 2.18 10.05 10.40
N LYS A 59 1.64 10.39 11.56
CA LYS A 59 1.26 9.46 12.62
C LYS A 59 -0.20 9.67 13.02
N ASN A 60 -0.96 8.59 12.99
CA ASN A 60 -2.31 8.51 13.56
C ASN A 60 -2.24 7.80 14.92
N THR A 61 -2.97 8.29 15.92
CA THR A 61 -3.02 7.68 17.26
C THR A 61 -4.42 7.78 17.81
N ILE A 62 -4.97 6.67 18.24
CA ILE A 62 -6.22 6.58 18.99
C ILE A 62 -5.91 7.03 20.42
N LEU A 63 -6.53 8.11 20.89
CA LEU A 63 -6.30 8.66 22.22
C LEU A 63 -7.28 8.09 23.23
N ASP A 64 -8.51 7.81 22.77
CA ASP A 64 -9.59 7.36 23.65
C ASP A 64 -10.63 6.54 22.88
N LEU A 65 -11.30 5.63 23.55
CA LEU A 65 -12.41 4.80 23.07
C LEU A 65 -13.44 4.65 24.21
N ALA A 66 -14.63 4.16 23.91
CA ALA A 66 -15.64 3.83 24.92
C ALA A 66 -15.10 2.82 25.94
N GLU A 67 -15.52 2.93 27.21
CA GLU A 67 -14.99 2.12 28.30
C GLU A 67 -15.23 0.61 28.08
N ASP A 68 -16.40 0.22 27.58
CA ASP A 68 -16.73 -1.15 27.23
C ASP A 68 -15.81 -1.70 26.11
N VAL A 69 -15.47 -0.85 25.12
CA VAL A 69 -14.52 -1.19 24.05
C VAL A 69 -13.11 -1.37 24.59
N LYS A 70 -12.67 -0.49 25.51
CA LYS A 70 -11.36 -0.63 26.17
C LYS A 70 -11.27 -1.94 26.94
N ALA A 71 -12.32 -2.24 27.73
CA ALA A 71 -12.42 -3.48 28.51
C ALA A 71 -12.41 -4.75 27.62
N ALA A 72 -12.99 -4.67 26.41
CA ALA A 72 -12.95 -5.74 25.42
C ALA A 72 -11.60 -5.86 24.66
N GLY A 73 -10.62 -5.01 24.97
CA GLY A 73 -9.31 -4.99 24.32
C GLY A 73 -9.28 -4.31 22.95
N GLY A 74 -10.31 -3.52 22.63
CA GLY A 74 -10.41 -2.75 21.38
C GLY A 74 -11.50 -3.24 20.42
N ILE A 75 -11.65 -2.57 19.30
CA ILE A 75 -12.58 -2.96 18.22
C ILE A 75 -11.79 -3.79 17.20
N LYS A 76 -12.20 -5.03 17.00
CA LYS A 76 -11.68 -5.91 15.95
C LYS A 76 -12.56 -5.78 14.70
N GLN A 77 -11.96 -5.41 13.59
CA GLN A 77 -12.68 -5.22 12.34
C GLN A 77 -11.88 -5.81 11.17
N SER A 78 -12.32 -6.98 10.69
CA SER A 78 -11.64 -7.72 9.63
C SER A 78 -10.15 -7.94 9.95
N THR A 79 -9.26 -7.29 9.22
CA THR A 79 -7.80 -7.37 9.36
C THR A 79 -7.20 -6.26 10.22
N TYR A 80 -8.01 -5.47 10.93
CA TYR A 80 -7.57 -4.33 11.73
C TYR A 80 -8.02 -4.40 13.19
N ILE A 81 -7.30 -3.67 14.05
CA ILE A 81 -7.67 -3.47 15.43
C ILE A 81 -7.55 -2.01 15.83
N TYR A 82 -8.55 -1.51 16.55
CA TYR A 82 -8.57 -0.17 17.12
C TYR A 82 -8.40 -0.26 18.64
N ARG A 83 -7.21 0.07 19.11
CA ARG A 83 -6.84 0.10 20.54
C ARG A 83 -6.33 1.48 20.93
N VAL A 84 -6.55 1.90 22.15
CA VAL A 84 -5.95 3.14 22.69
C VAL A 84 -4.42 3.05 22.61
N GLY A 85 -3.78 4.10 22.12
CA GLY A 85 -2.33 4.15 21.85
C GLY A 85 -1.92 3.62 20.48
N GLY A 86 -2.75 2.80 19.83
CA GLY A 86 -2.55 2.30 18.47
C GLY A 86 -2.99 3.28 17.39
N SER A 87 -2.88 2.85 16.15
CA SER A 87 -3.37 3.56 14.97
C SER A 87 -4.69 2.94 14.49
N LEU A 88 -5.53 3.72 13.82
CA LEU A 88 -6.67 3.21 13.05
C LEU A 88 -6.25 2.27 11.90
N PHE A 89 -4.97 2.23 11.61
CA PHE A 89 -4.38 1.47 10.51
C PHE A 89 -3.52 0.28 10.99
N ASN A 90 -3.65 -0.10 12.27
CA ASN A 90 -2.93 -1.28 12.78
C ASN A 90 -3.60 -2.56 12.29
N THR A 91 -2.83 -3.39 11.59
CA THR A 91 -3.26 -4.70 11.11
C THR A 91 -3.30 -5.70 12.27
N TYR A 92 -4.30 -6.57 12.27
CA TYR A 92 -4.56 -7.55 13.31
C TYR A 92 -4.82 -8.92 12.69
N LEU A 93 -3.76 -9.70 12.56
CA LEU A 93 -3.74 -10.94 11.81
C LEU A 93 -3.12 -12.07 12.64
N ARG A 94 -3.40 -13.30 12.25
CA ARG A 94 -2.66 -14.46 12.74
C ARG A 94 -1.29 -14.50 12.10
N GLU A 95 -0.27 -14.77 12.89
CA GLU A 95 1.10 -14.83 12.38
C GLU A 95 1.36 -16.19 11.74
N TYR A 96 1.72 -16.15 10.47
CA TYR A 96 2.13 -17.31 9.69
C TYR A 96 3.54 -17.76 10.12
N ALA A 97 3.69 -19.04 10.46
CA ALA A 97 4.93 -19.62 10.92
C ALA A 97 5.68 -20.45 9.85
N GLY A 98 5.08 -20.57 8.66
CA GLY A 98 5.66 -21.36 7.55
C GLY A 98 4.85 -22.61 7.24
N VAL A 99 5.53 -23.62 6.71
CA VAL A 99 4.96 -24.90 6.28
C VAL A 99 5.51 -26.03 7.15
N ASP A 100 4.66 -26.93 7.56
CA ASP A 100 5.10 -28.18 8.18
C ASP A 100 5.86 -29.03 7.13
N PRO A 101 7.14 -29.31 7.32
CA PRO A 101 7.95 -30.02 6.32
C PRO A 101 7.52 -31.48 6.14
N VAL A 102 6.76 -32.07 7.08
CA VAL A 102 6.29 -33.45 7.03
C VAL A 102 4.94 -33.56 6.33
N THR A 103 4.02 -32.68 6.65
CA THR A 103 2.62 -32.76 6.17
C THR A 103 2.28 -31.77 5.07
N GLY A 104 3.09 -30.73 4.87
CA GLY A 104 2.88 -29.65 3.93
C GLY A 104 1.77 -28.67 4.34
N LYS A 105 1.23 -28.76 5.56
CA LYS A 105 0.21 -27.86 6.05
C LYS A 105 0.79 -26.50 6.43
N ALA A 106 -0.05 -25.46 6.31
CA ALA A 106 0.26 -24.15 6.85
C ALA A 106 0.32 -24.19 8.38
N LEU A 107 1.32 -23.52 8.94
CA LEU A 107 1.52 -23.39 10.39
C LEU A 107 1.34 -21.92 10.81
N TYR A 108 0.78 -21.73 11.99
CA TYR A 108 0.55 -20.43 12.62
C TYR A 108 1.08 -20.46 14.06
N TYR A 109 1.61 -19.33 14.54
CA TYR A 109 1.95 -19.19 15.95
C TYR A 109 0.69 -19.12 16.81
N SER A 110 0.70 -19.79 17.98
CA SER A 110 -0.47 -19.98 18.83
C SER A 110 -0.91 -18.67 19.47
N ASP A 111 -0.01 -17.94 20.15
CA ASP A 111 -0.32 -16.70 20.86
C ASP A 111 0.89 -15.76 21.01
N PRO A 112 1.38 -15.16 19.90
CA PRO A 112 2.58 -14.32 19.95
C PRO A 112 2.44 -13.07 20.86
N GLU A 113 1.22 -12.56 21.09
CA GLU A 113 0.99 -11.44 22.03
C GLU A 113 1.35 -11.81 23.48
N ASN A 114 1.33 -13.11 23.82
CA ASN A 114 1.72 -13.64 25.13
C ASN A 114 3.00 -14.48 25.08
N ASP A 115 3.88 -14.22 24.11
CA ASP A 115 5.16 -14.91 23.91
C ASP A 115 5.05 -16.43 23.68
N ASP A 116 3.88 -16.94 23.28
CA ASP A 116 3.69 -18.34 22.91
C ASP A 116 3.88 -18.53 21.40
N TYR A 117 5.09 -18.85 21.00
CA TYR A 117 5.50 -19.15 19.62
C TYR A 117 5.41 -20.64 19.28
N THR A 118 4.67 -21.45 20.05
CA THR A 118 4.30 -22.81 19.60
C THR A 118 3.46 -22.71 18.32
N THR A 119 3.58 -23.73 17.46
CA THR A 119 2.88 -23.73 16.17
C THR A 119 1.67 -24.64 16.16
N THR A 120 0.66 -24.25 15.42
CA THR A 120 -0.56 -25.04 15.18
C THR A 120 -0.91 -25.02 13.69
N ASP A 121 -1.42 -26.13 13.17
CA ASP A 121 -1.97 -26.24 11.82
C ASP A 121 -3.48 -25.89 11.78
N VAL A 122 -4.08 -25.57 12.92
CA VAL A 122 -5.47 -25.16 13.06
C VAL A 122 -5.54 -23.63 13.11
N TRP A 123 -5.85 -22.99 11.99
CA TRP A 123 -5.88 -21.54 11.88
C TRP A 123 -6.77 -20.86 12.95
N SER A 124 -7.95 -21.43 13.26
CA SER A 124 -8.87 -20.87 14.25
C SER A 124 -8.34 -20.96 15.70
N ALA A 125 -7.40 -21.85 15.98
CA ALA A 125 -6.77 -21.99 17.31
C ALA A 125 -5.67 -20.94 17.55
N ALA A 126 -5.03 -20.44 16.48
CA ALA A 126 -4.06 -19.37 16.58
C ALA A 126 -4.73 -18.04 16.91
N LYS A 127 -4.12 -17.23 17.77
CA LYS A 127 -4.61 -15.90 18.10
C LYS A 127 -4.11 -14.85 17.13
N GLN A 128 -4.94 -13.82 16.92
CA GLN A 128 -4.53 -12.65 16.14
C GLN A 128 -3.64 -11.75 16.99
N THR A 129 -2.67 -11.09 16.34
CA THR A 129 -1.74 -10.16 16.96
C THR A 129 -1.70 -8.83 16.21
N ASP A 130 -1.19 -7.79 16.87
CA ASP A 130 -0.94 -6.48 16.24
C ASP A 130 0.35 -6.55 15.40
N ASN A 131 0.21 -6.59 14.10
CA ASN A 131 1.32 -6.72 13.16
C ASN A 131 1.85 -5.36 12.67
N GLY A 132 1.45 -4.27 13.30
CA GLY A 132 1.87 -2.91 13.00
C GLY A 132 0.97 -2.20 11.99
N SER A 133 1.33 -0.96 11.68
CA SER A 133 0.48 -0.05 10.91
C SER A 133 0.70 -0.18 9.41
N SER A 134 -0.40 -0.04 8.65
CA SER A 134 -0.36 0.13 7.20
C SER A 134 0.06 1.54 6.76
N LEU A 135 0.10 2.50 7.67
CA LEU A 135 0.59 3.84 7.37
C LEU A 135 2.10 3.84 7.09
N ALA A 136 2.48 4.53 6.03
CA ALA A 136 3.87 4.82 5.75
C ALA A 136 4.52 5.64 6.88
N LYS A 137 5.78 5.36 7.19
CA LYS A 137 6.58 6.20 8.10
C LYS A 137 6.99 7.50 7.42
N VAL A 138 7.35 7.43 6.14
CA VAL A 138 7.68 8.59 5.30
C VAL A 138 7.20 8.32 3.88
N TYR A 139 6.60 9.32 3.25
CA TYR A 139 6.28 9.30 1.84
C TYR A 139 6.49 10.68 1.22
N GLY A 140 6.64 10.72 -0.08
CA GLY A 140 6.87 11.96 -0.78
C GLY A 140 7.26 11.77 -2.24
N GLY A 141 7.92 12.79 -2.78
CA GLY A 141 8.41 12.75 -4.14
C GLY A 141 9.67 13.58 -4.30
N PHE A 142 10.37 13.33 -5.38
CA PHE A 142 11.47 14.16 -5.84
C PHE A 142 11.47 14.24 -7.35
N GLY A 143 12.03 15.31 -7.86
CA GLY A 143 12.09 15.53 -9.30
C GLY A 143 13.27 16.37 -9.69
N THR A 144 13.56 16.33 -10.97
CA THR A 144 14.59 17.14 -11.62
C THR A 144 14.09 17.71 -12.93
N ALA A 145 14.49 18.93 -13.24
CA ALA A 145 14.24 19.57 -14.53
C ALA A 145 15.53 20.20 -15.05
N LEU A 146 15.90 19.82 -16.25
CA LEU A 146 17.09 20.26 -16.96
C LEU A 146 16.68 21.01 -18.23
N GLN A 147 17.31 22.13 -18.50
CA GLN A 147 17.13 22.87 -19.77
C GLN A 147 18.50 23.20 -20.34
N TYR A 148 18.73 22.88 -21.58
CA TYR A 148 19.96 23.18 -22.29
C TYR A 148 19.70 23.48 -23.76
N LYS A 149 19.95 24.74 -24.19
CA LYS A 149 19.89 25.16 -25.60
C LYS A 149 18.64 24.70 -26.35
N GLY A 150 17.46 24.82 -25.73
CA GLY A 150 16.19 24.41 -26.32
C GLY A 150 15.77 22.96 -26.03
N ILE A 151 16.66 22.12 -25.50
CA ILE A 151 16.32 20.80 -24.98
C ILE A 151 15.83 20.97 -23.54
N ASP A 152 14.71 20.34 -23.20
CA ASP A 152 14.22 20.22 -21.83
C ASP A 152 13.99 18.74 -21.46
N LEU A 153 14.44 18.37 -20.29
CA LEU A 153 14.24 17.05 -19.70
C LEU A 153 13.73 17.23 -18.27
N SER A 154 12.63 16.56 -17.96
CA SER A 154 12.16 16.45 -16.58
C SER A 154 11.88 15.00 -16.21
N ALA A 155 12.12 14.66 -14.93
CA ALA A 155 11.77 13.37 -14.37
C ALA A 155 11.21 13.56 -12.96
N ASN A 156 10.10 12.88 -12.66
CA ASN A 156 9.42 12.94 -11.37
C ASN A 156 9.26 11.55 -10.80
N PHE A 157 9.62 11.45 -9.53
CA PHE A 157 9.55 10.21 -8.76
C PHE A 157 8.61 10.39 -7.58
N SER A 158 7.99 9.29 -7.15
CA SER A 158 7.34 9.20 -5.85
C SER A 158 7.86 7.99 -5.08
N TYR A 159 7.84 8.09 -3.76
CA TYR A 159 8.32 7.04 -2.89
C TYR A 159 7.48 6.93 -1.62
N GLN A 160 7.51 5.74 -1.04
CA GLN A 160 6.95 5.46 0.27
C GLN A 160 7.87 4.49 1.01
N LEU A 161 8.08 4.74 2.30
CA LEU A 161 8.91 3.93 3.18
C LEU A 161 8.15 3.61 4.47
N GLY A 162 8.18 2.37 4.86
CA GLY A 162 7.42 1.83 5.99
C GLY A 162 5.95 1.58 5.64
N GLY A 163 5.23 1.00 6.58
CA GLY A 163 3.87 0.51 6.39
C GLY A 163 3.83 -0.90 5.80
N LYS A 164 2.69 -1.54 6.01
CA LYS A 164 2.39 -2.88 5.51
C LYS A 164 1.00 -2.89 4.91
N LEU A 165 0.79 -3.59 3.82
CA LEU A 165 -0.51 -3.75 3.16
C LEU A 165 -0.84 -5.23 3.04
N TYR A 166 -2.11 -5.57 3.21
CA TYR A 166 -2.59 -6.90 2.96
C TYR A 166 -2.88 -7.06 1.46
N ASP A 167 -2.24 -8.03 0.81
CA ASP A 167 -2.35 -8.28 -0.63
C ASP A 167 -3.47 -9.30 -0.90
N PHE A 168 -4.69 -8.83 -0.93
CA PHE A 168 -5.88 -9.65 -1.21
C PHE A 168 -5.85 -10.30 -2.60
N SER A 169 -5.27 -9.63 -3.59
CA SER A 169 -5.17 -10.20 -4.93
C SER A 169 -4.23 -11.39 -4.98
N TYR A 170 -3.13 -11.31 -4.24
CA TYR A 170 -2.20 -12.43 -4.12
C TYR A 170 -2.77 -13.56 -3.27
N GLU A 171 -3.46 -13.25 -2.16
CA GLU A 171 -4.17 -14.24 -1.36
C GLU A 171 -5.14 -15.04 -2.22
N GLU A 172 -5.98 -14.37 -3.00
CA GLU A 172 -6.97 -15.01 -3.87
C GLU A 172 -6.33 -15.89 -4.96
N LEU A 173 -5.20 -15.45 -5.53
CA LEU A 173 -4.46 -16.22 -6.51
C LEU A 173 -3.60 -17.34 -5.91
N MET A 174 -3.46 -17.41 -4.59
CA MET A 174 -2.73 -18.45 -3.86
C MET A 174 -3.69 -19.42 -3.14
N HIS A 175 -4.88 -19.66 -3.71
CA HIS A 175 -5.89 -20.54 -3.12
C HIS A 175 -5.48 -22.02 -3.10
N SER A 176 -6.11 -22.80 -2.22
CA SER A 176 -5.79 -24.22 -1.98
C SER A 176 -6.31 -25.18 -3.08
N GLY A 177 -7.01 -24.66 -4.10
CA GLY A 177 -7.68 -25.48 -5.12
C GLY A 177 -9.16 -25.74 -4.82
N ASP A 178 -9.73 -25.10 -3.82
CA ASP A 178 -11.15 -25.16 -3.44
C ASP A 178 -12.06 -24.45 -4.46
N ASN A 179 -11.54 -23.47 -5.19
CA ASN A 179 -12.27 -22.71 -6.18
C ASN A 179 -11.96 -23.17 -7.61
N ALA A 180 -12.74 -24.09 -8.13
CA ALA A 180 -12.55 -24.60 -9.48
C ALA A 180 -12.74 -23.49 -10.53
N GLY A 181 -11.80 -23.40 -11.49
CA GLY A 181 -11.84 -22.44 -12.61
C GLY A 181 -11.15 -21.11 -12.34
N LEU A 182 -10.63 -20.85 -11.14
CA LEU A 182 -9.78 -19.71 -10.86
C LEU A 182 -8.32 -20.00 -11.28
N ASN A 183 -7.61 -18.96 -11.69
CA ASN A 183 -6.20 -19.04 -11.98
C ASN A 183 -5.38 -18.95 -10.70
N TRP A 184 -4.20 -19.57 -10.70
CA TRP A 184 -3.20 -19.40 -9.66
C TRP A 184 -2.11 -18.40 -10.04
N HIS A 185 -1.52 -17.80 -9.03
CA HIS A 185 -0.23 -17.12 -9.18
C HIS A 185 0.87 -18.15 -9.48
N THR A 186 1.90 -17.75 -10.23
CA THR A 186 3.02 -18.62 -10.59
C THR A 186 3.76 -19.18 -9.38
N ASP A 187 3.76 -18.49 -8.25
CA ASP A 187 4.41 -18.92 -7.01
C ASP A 187 3.81 -20.21 -6.45
N ILE A 188 2.59 -20.59 -6.88
CA ILE A 188 1.97 -21.86 -6.51
C ILE A 188 2.81 -23.07 -6.96
N LEU A 189 3.65 -22.90 -7.99
CA LEU A 189 4.57 -23.93 -8.45
C LEU A 189 5.64 -24.30 -7.40
N ASN A 190 5.85 -23.44 -6.40
CA ASN A 190 6.71 -23.69 -5.25
C ASN A 190 5.98 -24.39 -4.10
N ALA A 191 4.72 -24.80 -4.28
CA ALA A 191 3.95 -25.48 -3.24
C ALA A 191 4.70 -26.72 -2.72
N TRP A 192 4.50 -27.00 -1.44
CA TRP A 192 5.07 -28.18 -0.79
C TRP A 192 4.65 -29.46 -1.52
N THR A 193 5.64 -30.31 -1.78
CA THR A 193 5.47 -31.69 -2.19
C THR A 193 6.49 -32.57 -1.44
N PRO A 194 6.37 -33.90 -1.45
CA PRO A 194 7.39 -34.80 -0.85
C PRO A 194 8.79 -34.55 -1.39
N GLU A 195 8.93 -34.02 -2.61
CA GLU A 195 10.20 -33.68 -3.27
C GLU A 195 10.64 -32.22 -3.02
N ASN A 196 9.72 -31.36 -2.54
CA ASN A 196 9.98 -29.95 -2.24
C ASN A 196 9.44 -29.59 -0.84
N THR A 197 10.17 -30.03 0.19
CA THR A 197 9.78 -29.82 1.60
C THR A 197 10.28 -28.48 2.18
N GLU A 198 11.26 -27.84 1.54
CA GLU A 198 11.83 -26.55 1.97
C GLU A 198 11.16 -25.41 1.21
N THR A 199 9.93 -25.09 1.56
CA THR A 199 9.14 -24.03 0.94
C THR A 199 8.28 -23.31 1.97
N ASP A 200 7.91 -22.06 1.67
CA ASP A 200 6.94 -21.25 2.43
C ASP A 200 5.51 -21.32 1.85
N VAL A 201 5.33 -22.08 0.76
CA VAL A 201 4.02 -22.27 0.12
C VAL A 201 3.45 -23.63 0.53
N PRO A 202 2.34 -23.68 1.28
CA PRO A 202 1.72 -24.92 1.71
C PRO A 202 1.31 -25.81 0.55
N ARG A 203 1.09 -27.09 0.83
CA ARG A 203 0.59 -28.06 -0.15
C ARG A 203 -0.76 -27.63 -0.73
N ILE A 204 -1.01 -27.93 -1.99
CA ILE A 204 -2.33 -27.74 -2.62
C ILE A 204 -3.27 -28.82 -2.13
N CYS A 205 -4.34 -28.43 -1.44
CA CYS A 205 -5.33 -29.37 -0.91
C CYS A 205 -6.68 -28.66 -0.77
N SER A 206 -7.64 -29.00 -1.63
CA SER A 206 -8.96 -28.37 -1.68
C SER A 206 -9.82 -28.54 -0.42
N SER A 207 -9.46 -29.48 0.45
CA SER A 207 -10.12 -29.67 1.74
C SER A 207 -9.42 -28.96 2.91
N ASP A 208 -8.34 -28.21 2.64
CA ASP A 208 -7.56 -27.48 3.64
C ASP A 208 -7.85 -25.97 3.50
N ASP A 209 -8.94 -25.54 4.11
CA ASP A 209 -9.41 -24.15 4.08
C ASP A 209 -8.56 -23.17 4.92
N SER A 210 -7.74 -23.70 5.84
CA SER A 210 -6.82 -22.87 6.65
C SER A 210 -5.68 -22.23 5.85
N TYR A 211 -5.44 -22.74 4.67
CA TYR A 211 -4.37 -22.34 3.76
C TYR A 211 -4.46 -20.88 3.29
N GLN A 212 -5.68 -20.38 3.06
CA GLN A 212 -5.98 -19.13 2.35
C GLN A 212 -6.56 -18.05 3.26
N THR A 213 -6.56 -18.26 4.55
CA THR A 213 -7.22 -17.35 5.48
C THR A 213 -6.33 -16.19 5.90
N TYR A 214 -6.95 -15.12 6.40
CA TYR A 214 -6.29 -13.89 6.86
C TYR A 214 -5.13 -14.17 7.81
N SER A 215 -3.91 -13.97 7.30
CA SER A 215 -2.67 -14.17 8.04
C SER A 215 -1.57 -13.23 7.55
N THR A 216 -0.48 -13.17 8.29
CA THR A 216 0.69 -12.36 7.89
C THR A 216 1.41 -12.89 6.64
N ARG A 217 1.07 -14.07 6.16
CA ARG A 217 1.58 -14.62 4.88
C ARG A 217 1.37 -13.66 3.71
N PHE A 218 0.23 -12.95 3.72
CA PHE A 218 -0.16 -12.02 2.67
C PHE A 218 0.04 -10.55 3.07
N LEU A 219 0.67 -10.30 4.22
CA LEU A 219 0.99 -8.97 4.70
C LEU A 219 2.36 -8.54 4.18
N VAL A 220 2.38 -7.71 3.16
CA VAL A 220 3.60 -7.29 2.46
C VAL A 220 3.98 -5.86 2.78
N SER A 221 5.26 -5.53 2.57
CA SER A 221 5.74 -4.16 2.70
C SER A 221 5.10 -3.25 1.66
N SER A 222 4.63 -2.08 2.07
CA SER A 222 4.12 -1.04 1.17
C SER A 222 5.20 -0.11 0.62
N ASN A 223 6.48 -0.42 0.82
CA ASN A 223 7.58 0.35 0.28
C ASN A 223 7.53 0.36 -1.25
N TYR A 224 7.73 1.52 -1.82
CA TYR A 224 7.91 1.63 -3.26
C TYR A 224 8.77 2.83 -3.66
N LEU A 225 9.34 2.74 -4.85
CA LEU A 225 9.90 3.84 -5.63
C LEU A 225 9.30 3.77 -7.04
N SER A 226 8.70 4.86 -7.48
CA SER A 226 8.07 4.95 -8.80
C SER A 226 8.67 6.08 -9.62
N LEU A 227 9.00 5.81 -10.87
CA LEU A 227 9.26 6.82 -11.90
C LEU A 227 7.92 7.16 -12.55
N ASN A 228 7.31 8.23 -12.05
CA ASN A 228 5.94 8.59 -12.43
C ASN A 228 5.86 9.21 -13.82
N ASN A 229 6.81 10.10 -14.13
CA ASN A 229 6.78 10.83 -15.39
C ASN A 229 8.21 11.20 -15.82
N VAL A 230 8.47 11.05 -17.13
CA VAL A 230 9.64 11.62 -17.78
C VAL A 230 9.17 12.37 -19.03
N THR A 231 9.59 13.61 -19.16
CA THR A 231 9.33 14.42 -20.37
C THR A 231 10.65 14.83 -20.98
N LEU A 232 10.79 14.59 -22.27
CA LEU A 232 11.88 15.08 -23.09
C LEU A 232 11.30 15.97 -24.18
N GLY A 233 11.71 17.23 -24.22
CA GLY A 233 11.26 18.21 -25.20
C GLY A 233 12.41 18.87 -25.93
N TYR A 234 12.10 19.36 -27.13
CA TYR A 234 13.01 20.20 -27.89
C TYR A 234 12.25 21.38 -28.50
N THR A 235 12.62 22.58 -28.10
CA THR A 235 12.12 23.83 -28.69
C THR A 235 13.02 24.21 -29.85
N LEU A 236 12.44 24.29 -31.04
CA LEU A 236 13.18 24.63 -32.27
C LEU A 236 13.74 26.04 -32.18
N PRO A 237 14.96 26.28 -32.73
CA PRO A 237 15.52 27.60 -32.81
C PRO A 237 14.63 28.57 -33.60
N LYS A 238 14.45 29.79 -33.08
CA LYS A 238 13.60 30.82 -33.66
C LYS A 238 13.92 31.08 -35.15
N ARG A 239 15.18 31.05 -35.55
CA ARG A 239 15.60 31.19 -36.97
C ARG A 239 14.98 30.17 -37.95
N TRP A 240 14.46 29.03 -37.42
CA TRP A 240 13.76 28.03 -38.26
C TRP A 240 12.26 28.29 -38.30
N THR A 241 11.68 28.67 -37.19
CA THR A 241 10.23 28.84 -37.04
C THR A 241 9.75 30.18 -37.64
N GLU A 242 10.55 31.24 -37.58
CA GLU A 242 10.23 32.53 -38.22
C GLU A 242 10.00 32.45 -39.72
N LYS A 243 10.71 31.54 -40.42
CA LYS A 243 10.55 31.34 -41.89
C LYS A 243 9.14 30.87 -42.25
N ILE A 244 8.44 30.23 -41.32
CA ILE A 244 7.09 29.69 -41.49
C ILE A 244 6.06 30.49 -40.65
N LYS A 245 6.44 31.68 -40.18
CA LYS A 245 5.59 32.56 -39.35
C LYS A 245 5.08 31.92 -38.05
N ILE A 246 5.87 31.05 -37.43
CA ILE A 246 5.61 30.43 -36.16
C ILE A 246 6.52 31.10 -35.11
N GLU A 247 5.94 31.60 -34.01
CA GLU A 247 6.70 32.23 -32.95
C GLU A 247 7.53 31.19 -32.15
N LYS A 248 6.91 30.08 -31.83
CA LYS A 248 7.55 28.99 -31.07
C LYS A 248 7.01 27.63 -31.46
N MET A 249 7.88 26.66 -31.63
CA MET A 249 7.53 25.26 -31.87
C MET A 249 8.33 24.36 -30.94
N ARG A 250 7.62 23.51 -30.17
CA ARG A 250 8.23 22.51 -29.30
C ARG A 250 7.71 21.13 -29.66
N ILE A 251 8.61 20.17 -29.86
CA ILE A 251 8.32 18.75 -30.03
C ILE A 251 8.69 18.06 -28.73
N TYR A 252 7.85 17.15 -28.24
CA TYR A 252 8.12 16.47 -26.99
C TYR A 252 7.60 15.04 -26.97
N ALA A 253 8.24 14.22 -26.12
CA ALA A 253 7.80 12.89 -25.74
C ALA A 253 7.60 12.84 -24.23
N VAL A 254 6.58 12.12 -23.82
CA VAL A 254 6.23 11.91 -22.39
C VAL A 254 6.08 10.43 -22.15
N GLY A 255 6.68 9.96 -21.08
CA GLY A 255 6.46 8.62 -20.55
C GLY A 255 5.89 8.70 -19.15
N ASP A 256 4.75 8.05 -18.93
CA ASP A 256 4.09 7.98 -17.62
C ASP A 256 4.16 6.56 -17.05
N ASN A 257 4.31 6.46 -15.74
CA ASN A 257 4.40 5.18 -15.00
C ASN A 257 5.47 4.24 -15.57
N LEU A 258 6.66 4.77 -15.85
CA LEU A 258 7.70 4.05 -16.59
C LEU A 258 8.32 2.91 -15.78
N ALA A 259 8.45 3.07 -14.48
CA ALA A 259 9.02 2.05 -13.61
C ALA A 259 8.39 2.11 -12.22
N LEU A 260 8.25 0.94 -11.60
CA LEU A 260 7.84 0.76 -10.22
C LEU A 260 8.72 -0.33 -9.60
N ILE A 261 9.33 0.00 -8.47
CA ILE A 261 10.02 -0.95 -7.59
C ILE A 261 9.16 -1.08 -6.34
N SER A 262 8.69 -2.26 -6.04
CA SER A 262 7.88 -2.58 -4.88
C SER A 262 8.28 -3.95 -4.30
N SER A 263 7.60 -4.41 -3.25
CA SER A 263 7.92 -5.66 -2.56
C SER A 263 7.75 -6.91 -3.42
N ARG A 264 6.90 -6.86 -4.44
CA ARG A 264 6.63 -7.97 -5.36
C ARG A 264 6.31 -7.46 -6.76
N GLN A 265 6.73 -8.18 -7.79
CA GLN A 265 6.35 -7.87 -9.16
C GLN A 265 4.82 -7.97 -9.35
N GLY A 266 4.23 -6.97 -9.99
CA GLY A 266 2.78 -6.87 -10.17
C GLY A 266 2.00 -6.30 -8.99
N PHE A 267 2.66 -6.06 -7.85
CA PHE A 267 2.08 -5.38 -6.70
C PHE A 267 2.34 -3.87 -6.77
N ASP A 268 1.27 -3.09 -6.86
CA ASP A 268 1.34 -1.62 -6.87
C ASP A 268 0.70 -1.03 -5.60
N PRO A 269 1.51 -0.69 -4.58
CA PRO A 269 0.98 -0.13 -3.34
C PRO A 269 0.17 1.15 -3.54
N ARG A 270 0.45 1.93 -4.59
CA ARG A 270 -0.22 3.21 -4.88
C ARG A 270 -1.71 3.04 -5.19
N THR A 271 -2.08 1.93 -5.83
CA THR A 271 -3.48 1.65 -6.18
C THR A 271 -4.25 1.00 -5.04
N MET A 272 -3.56 0.38 -4.09
CA MET A 272 -4.18 -0.32 -2.97
C MET A 272 -4.51 0.59 -1.78
N ILE A 273 -3.77 1.69 -1.60
CA ILE A 273 -3.99 2.64 -0.49
C ILE A 273 -5.34 3.37 -0.60
N GLY A 274 -5.91 3.49 -1.82
CA GLY A 274 -7.18 4.19 -2.07
C GLY A 274 -8.38 3.30 -2.34
N ALA A 275 -8.19 2.05 -2.67
CA ALA A 275 -9.22 1.19 -3.24
C ALA A 275 -10.28 0.67 -2.24
N GLY A 276 -10.16 0.99 -0.96
CA GLY A 276 -11.11 0.58 0.07
C GLY A 276 -11.51 1.68 1.04
N ALA A 277 -11.23 2.94 0.70
CA ALA A 277 -11.50 4.10 1.58
C ALA A 277 -12.99 4.41 1.83
N SER A 278 -13.93 3.59 1.36
CA SER A 278 -15.36 3.74 1.64
C SER A 278 -15.76 3.31 3.06
N SER A 279 -14.88 2.62 3.79
CA SER A 279 -15.06 2.33 5.21
C SER A 279 -13.76 2.62 5.95
N LEU A 280 -13.83 3.40 7.02
CA LEU A 280 -12.73 3.67 7.94
C LEU A 280 -11.99 2.37 8.27
N GLY A 281 -10.72 2.30 7.90
CA GLY A 281 -9.85 1.17 8.28
C GLY A 281 -9.55 0.13 7.22
N THR A 282 -10.02 0.27 5.98
CA THR A 282 -9.71 -0.67 4.90
C THR A 282 -8.65 -0.16 3.92
N ALA A 283 -7.56 0.40 4.42
CA ALA A 283 -6.36 0.58 3.60
C ALA A 283 -5.83 -0.80 3.21
N GLY A 284 -5.93 -1.15 1.94
CA GLY A 284 -5.52 -2.45 1.42
C GLY A 284 -6.64 -3.42 1.06
N ALA A 285 -7.91 -3.08 1.33
CA ALA A 285 -9.06 -3.88 0.90
C ALA A 285 -9.46 -3.53 -0.54
N GLY A 286 -8.67 -3.85 -1.50
CA GLY A 286 -8.97 -3.73 -2.92
C GLY A 286 -8.60 -5.00 -3.63
N SER A 287 -9.49 -5.99 -3.66
CA SER A 287 -9.40 -7.09 -4.61
C SER A 287 -9.51 -6.52 -6.03
N HIS A 288 -8.65 -6.98 -6.94
CA HIS A 288 -8.72 -6.73 -8.37
C HIS A 288 -8.50 -5.28 -8.85
N THR A 289 -7.64 -4.51 -8.19
CA THR A 289 -7.21 -3.23 -8.73
C THR A 289 -6.14 -3.41 -9.81
N TYR A 290 -6.39 -2.85 -10.98
CA TYR A 290 -5.35 -2.78 -12.01
C TYR A 290 -4.23 -1.83 -11.59
N THR A 291 -3.00 -2.25 -11.83
CA THR A 291 -1.83 -1.37 -11.69
C THR A 291 -1.88 -0.22 -12.70
N ALA A 292 -1.23 0.90 -12.37
CA ALA A 292 -1.13 2.01 -13.30
C ALA A 292 -0.40 1.58 -14.58
N LEU A 293 -1.03 1.85 -15.73
CA LEU A 293 -0.48 1.47 -17.03
C LEU A 293 0.69 2.38 -17.41
N ARG A 294 1.72 1.78 -17.99
CA ARG A 294 2.78 2.52 -18.67
C ARG A 294 2.22 3.16 -19.94
N THR A 295 2.40 4.48 -20.07
CA THR A 295 1.95 5.23 -21.23
C THR A 295 3.13 5.98 -21.86
N ILE A 296 3.25 5.94 -23.18
CA ILE A 296 4.20 6.74 -23.93
C ILE A 296 3.43 7.56 -24.95
N SER A 297 3.61 8.86 -24.92
CA SER A 297 2.96 9.79 -25.82
C SER A 297 3.94 10.78 -26.41
N GLY A 298 3.61 11.34 -27.56
CA GLY A 298 4.36 12.40 -28.22
C GLY A 298 3.44 13.53 -28.64
N GLY A 299 3.97 14.74 -28.68
CA GLY A 299 3.20 15.89 -29.06
C GLY A 299 4.03 17.02 -29.66
N ILE A 300 3.34 17.93 -30.31
CA ILE A 300 3.88 19.18 -30.87
C ILE A 300 3.06 20.33 -30.31
N SER A 301 3.73 21.34 -29.75
CA SER A 301 3.14 22.60 -29.30
C SER A 301 3.60 23.71 -30.23
N ILE A 302 2.66 24.46 -30.79
CA ILE A 302 2.89 25.56 -31.74
C ILE A 302 2.24 26.83 -31.19
N THR A 303 3.01 27.91 -31.16
CA THR A 303 2.55 29.28 -30.90
C THR A 303 2.75 30.13 -32.12
N PHE A 304 1.71 30.86 -32.57
CA PHE A 304 1.72 31.76 -33.73
C PHE A 304 1.89 33.20 -33.32
#